data_de66b4f546afc63d053659436f3eabd6
#
_entry.id   de66b4f546afc63d053659436f3eabd6
#
_cell.length_a   1.000
_cell.length_b   1.000
_cell.length_c   1.000
_cell.angle_alpha   90.00
_cell.angle_beta   90.00
_cell.angle_gamma   90.00
#
_symmetry.space_group_name_H-M   'P 1'
#
loop_
_entity.id
_entity.type
_entity.pdbx_description
1 polymer ?
#
loop_
_entity_poly.entity_id
_entity_poly.type
_entity_poly.pdbx_seq_one_letter_code
_entity_poly.pdbx_strand_id
1 'polypeptide(L)' 'MNTIVNRFVEAHDRYMELDRIRTECTNPAERESIHIAILRAYLEVQFHARQIAGLQFAEGMDFAEVN' A
#
# COMPACT_ATOMS: atom_id res chain seq x y z
N MET A 1 -13.50 -11.47 9.11
CA MET A 1 -12.39 -10.52 9.06
C MET A 1 -11.80 -10.49 7.65
N ASN A 2 -11.60 -9.32 7.07
CA ASN A 2 -11.17 -9.24 5.68
C ASN A 2 -9.64 -9.29 5.56
N THR A 3 -9.12 -10.43 5.09
CA THR A 3 -7.68 -10.65 4.95
C THR A 3 -7.03 -9.65 4.00
N ILE A 4 -7.74 -9.24 2.94
CA ILE A 4 -7.22 -8.29 1.96
C ILE A 4 -7.02 -6.92 2.61
N VAL A 5 -7.97 -6.48 3.42
CA VAL A 5 -7.86 -5.21 4.15
C VAL A 5 -6.70 -5.28 5.15
N ASN A 6 -6.55 -6.39 5.86
CA ASN A 6 -5.45 -6.55 6.80
C ASN A 6 -4.10 -6.49 6.10
N ARG A 7 -3.97 -7.10 4.93
CA ARG A 7 -2.74 -7.03 4.14
C ARG A 7 -2.45 -5.63 3.66
N PHE A 8 -3.48 -4.89 3.28
CA PHE A 8 -3.33 -3.49 2.90
C PHE A 8 -2.81 -2.66 4.08
N VAL A 9 -3.39 -2.83 5.24
CA VAL A 9 -2.97 -2.09 6.45
C VAL A 9 -1.51 -2.43 6.79
N GLU A 10 -1.13 -3.69 6.74
CA GLU A 10 0.25 -4.10 7.01
C GLU A 10 1.24 -3.50 6.00
N ALA A 11 0.89 -3.50 4.72
CA ALA A 11 1.73 -2.93 3.68
C ALA A 11 1.85 -1.42 3.86
N HIS A 12 0.75 -0.76 4.18
CA HIS A 12 0.73 0.68 4.43
C HIS A 12 1.59 1.04 5.65
N ASP A 13 1.48 0.29 6.72
CA ASP A 13 2.28 0.52 7.92
C ASP A 13 3.77 0.35 7.64
N ARG A 14 4.12 -0.67 6.84
CA ARG A 14 5.51 -0.88 6.43
C ARG A 14 6.02 0.30 5.61
N TYR A 15 5.22 0.78 4.68
CA TYR A 15 5.56 1.95 3.86
C TYR A 15 5.83 3.17 4.73
N MET A 16 4.94 3.45 5.68
CA MET A 16 5.07 4.59 6.58
C MET A 16 6.32 4.48 7.46
N GLU A 17 6.62 3.28 7.95
CA GLU A 17 7.81 3.05 8.76
C GLU A 17 9.08 3.28 7.96
N LEU A 18 9.13 2.78 6.74
CA LEU A 18 10.28 2.99 5.85
C LEU A 18 10.46 4.46 5.49
N ASP A 19 9.37 5.17 5.28
CA ASP A 19 9.43 6.61 5.00
C ASP A 19 10.00 7.38 6.18
N ARG A 20 9.59 7.01 7.40
CA ARG A 20 10.13 7.60 8.63
C ARG A 20 11.62 7.33 8.75
N ILE A 21 12.05 6.09 8.52
CA ILE A 21 13.46 5.72 8.59
C ILE A 21 14.26 6.50 7.55
N ARG A 22 13.75 6.63 6.33
CA ARG A 22 14.42 7.40 5.28
C ARG A 22 14.61 8.85 5.70
N THR A 23 13.60 9.45 6.31
CA THR A 23 13.65 10.85 6.74
C THR A 23 14.73 11.06 7.80
N GLU A 24 14.91 10.09 8.69
CA GLU A 24 15.90 10.16 9.78
C GLU A 24 17.30 9.74 9.33
N CYS A 25 17.42 9.07 8.19
CA CYS A 25 18.68 8.53 7.72
C CYS A 25 19.54 9.61 7.04
N THR A 26 20.80 9.71 7.43
CA THR A 26 21.74 10.70 6.88
C THR A 26 22.79 10.07 5.95
N ASN A 27 22.94 8.74 5.99
CA ASN A 27 23.92 8.04 5.16
C ASN A 27 23.38 7.86 3.74
N PRO A 28 24.05 8.39 2.69
CA PRO A 28 23.53 8.31 1.32
C PRO A 28 23.33 6.87 0.82
N ALA A 29 24.24 5.95 1.15
CA ALA A 29 24.12 4.56 0.71
C ALA A 29 22.93 3.87 1.36
N GLU A 30 22.72 4.11 2.64
CA GLU A 30 21.55 3.56 3.35
C GLU A 30 20.26 4.17 2.84
N ARG A 31 20.26 5.48 2.55
CA ARG A 31 19.09 6.15 2.00
C ARG A 31 18.68 5.56 0.66
N GLU A 32 19.66 5.21 -0.18
CA GLU A 32 19.37 4.59 -1.46
C GLU A 32 18.73 3.21 -1.29
N SER A 33 19.26 2.39 -0.38
CA SER A 33 18.70 1.09 -0.07
C SER A 33 17.30 1.21 0.47
N ILE A 34 17.05 2.17 1.36
CA ILE A 34 15.74 2.42 1.94
C ILE A 34 14.79 2.91 0.85
N HIS A 35 15.27 3.74 -0.07
CA HIS A 35 14.45 4.23 -1.18
C HIS A 35 13.93 3.08 -2.04
N ILE A 36 14.79 2.10 -2.34
CA ILE A 36 14.38 0.91 -3.09
C ILE A 36 13.32 0.13 -2.31
N ALA A 37 13.52 -0.04 -1.00
CA ALA A 37 12.56 -0.72 -0.15
C ALA A 37 11.21 0.03 -0.11
N ILE A 38 11.25 1.35 -0.09
CA ILE A 38 10.05 2.19 -0.13
C ILE A 38 9.28 2.00 -1.43
N LEU A 39 10.00 1.96 -2.56
CA LEU A 39 9.34 1.74 -3.85
C LEU A 39 8.63 0.39 -3.89
N ARG A 40 9.27 -0.65 -3.35
CA ARG A 40 8.64 -1.97 -3.26
C ARG A 40 7.42 -1.97 -2.35
N ALA A 41 7.53 -1.32 -1.19
CA ALA A 41 6.41 -1.20 -0.26
C ALA A 41 5.26 -0.42 -0.88
N TYR A 42 5.56 0.63 -1.62
CA TYR A 42 4.56 1.42 -2.34
C TYR A 42 3.82 0.58 -3.36
N LEU A 43 4.54 -0.25 -4.12
CA LEU A 43 3.90 -1.15 -5.09
C LEU A 43 3.00 -2.16 -4.40
N GLU A 44 3.40 -2.68 -3.24
CA GLU A 44 2.54 -3.57 -2.45
C GLU A 44 1.28 -2.87 -1.98
N VAL A 45 1.42 -1.63 -1.49
CA VAL A 45 0.27 -0.83 -1.06
C VAL A 45 -0.69 -0.63 -2.24
N GLN A 46 -0.17 -0.28 -3.40
CA GLN A 46 -1.00 -0.09 -4.60
C GLN A 46 -1.69 -1.38 -5.02
N PHE A 47 -0.96 -2.49 -4.96
CA PHE A 47 -1.53 -3.79 -5.32
C PHE A 47 -2.72 -4.13 -4.43
N HIS A 48 -2.56 -4.00 -3.13
CA HIS A 48 -3.65 -4.30 -2.19
C HIS A 48 -4.78 -3.28 -2.28
N ALA A 49 -4.45 -2.01 -2.51
CA ALA A 49 -5.48 -0.99 -2.73
C ALA A 49 -6.34 -1.30 -3.96
N ARG A 50 -5.71 -1.77 -5.03
CA ARG A 50 -6.45 -2.18 -6.22
C ARG A 50 -7.34 -3.38 -5.97
N GLN A 51 -6.89 -4.33 -5.14
CA GLN A 51 -7.72 -5.46 -4.77
C GLN A 51 -8.97 -5.00 -4.01
N ILE A 52 -8.81 -4.07 -3.07
CA ILE A 52 -9.93 -3.51 -2.33
C ILE A 52 -10.87 -2.75 -3.26
N ALA A 53 -10.32 -1.93 -4.14
CA ALA A 53 -11.10 -1.17 -5.11
C ALA A 53 -11.86 -2.10 -6.05
N GLY A 54 -11.24 -3.22 -6.45
CA GLY A 54 -11.89 -4.22 -7.27
C GLY A 54 -13.10 -4.84 -6.59
N LEU A 55 -12.98 -5.14 -5.29
CA LEU A 55 -14.10 -5.65 -4.51
C LEU A 55 -15.22 -4.63 -4.41
N GLN A 56 -14.87 -3.38 -4.11
CA GLN A 56 -15.84 -2.30 -4.02
C GLN A 56 -16.51 -2.05 -5.37
N PHE A 57 -15.75 -2.14 -6.44
CA PHE A 57 -16.29 -1.96 -7.79
C PHE A 57 -17.30 -3.07 -8.12
N ALA A 58 -16.98 -4.32 -7.78
CA ALA A 58 -17.87 -5.44 -7.99
C ALA A 58 -19.20 -5.25 -7.22
N GLU A 59 -19.12 -4.78 -5.98
CA GLU A 59 -20.30 -4.46 -5.20
C GLU A 59 -21.05 -3.25 -5.79
N GLY A 60 -20.31 -2.26 -6.27
CA GLY A 60 -20.85 -1.05 -6.87
C GLY A 60 -21.55 -1.29 -8.20
N MET A 61 -21.23 -2.36 -8.91
CA MET A 61 -21.90 -2.67 -10.16
C MET A 61 -23.38 -2.90 -9.98
N ASP A 62 -23.76 -3.48 -8.86
CA ASP A 62 -25.18 -3.67 -8.53
C ASP A 62 -25.90 -2.33 -8.43
N PHE A 63 -25.24 -1.34 -7.83
CA PHE A 63 -25.80 0.00 -7.76
C PHE A 63 -25.90 0.66 -9.13
N ALA A 64 -24.90 0.46 -9.97
CA ALA A 64 -24.90 1.03 -11.32
C ALA A 64 -26.03 0.45 -12.17
N GLU A 65 -26.33 -0.82 -12.00
CA GLU A 65 -27.42 -1.47 -12.73
C GLU A 65 -28.80 -0.98 -12.25
N VAL A 66 -28.91 -0.65 -10.98
CA VAL A 66 -30.17 -0.17 -10.41
C VAL A 66 -30.47 1.25 -10.87
N ASN A 67 -29.43 2.02 -11.06
CA ASN A 67 -29.58 3.42 -11.49
C ASN A 67 -29.73 3.52 -13.00
#